data_b93d066d907eeac2760c83dfd4647460
#
_entry.id   b93d066d907eeac2760c83dfd4647460
#
_cell.length_a   1.000
_cell.length_b   1.000
_cell.length_c   1.000
_cell.angle_alpha   90.00
_cell.angle_beta   90.00
_cell.angle_gamma   90.00
#
_symmetry.space_group_name_H-M   'P 1'
#
loop_
_entity.id
_entity.type
_entity.pdbx_description
1 polymer ?
#
loop_
_entity_poly.entity_id
_entity_poly.type
_entity_poly.pdbx_seq_one_letter_code
_entity_poly.pdbx_strand_id
1 'polypeptide(L)'
;MKGKTKREKMTGNLKKKIGIGLLVVLGITLLVACGKEKKSVSGDGIYYMNSEETTIEKEPYQIKEKDAEKAARAMLKVLSKAPEDVEMKPVISKRVKVLGFEVQEGKITVNFGGGYYEMGAVREVLCRAAIVQSLVQIDGIESVAFEVEGNPLTDKEGQVVGSMRAEDFIKNTGSALHSYEKTDLTLYFGNEEGTALVPEVLEEVRYNTNLSTEKLAMERLLKGPASGKLQPVLDSKVRLIGTSVKDGI
;
A
#
# COMPACT_ATOMS: atom_id res chain seq x y z
N MET A 1 68.72 42.59 17.49
CA MET A 1 68.18 41.74 16.44
C MET A 1 67.76 40.42 17.02
N LYS A 2 66.68 40.32 17.79
CA LYS A 2 66.02 39.04 18.25
C LYS A 2 64.57 39.27 18.57
N GLY A 3 63.72 39.42 17.58
CA GLY A 3 62.28 39.68 17.83
C GLY A 3 61.31 39.32 16.68
N LYS A 4 61.83 38.88 15.52
CA LYS A 4 60.98 38.61 14.34
C LYS A 4 60.66 37.15 14.09
N THR A 5 61.33 36.18 14.73
CA THR A 5 61.16 34.76 14.40
C THR A 5 60.03 34.04 15.14
N LYS A 6 59.44 34.64 16.19
CA LYS A 6 58.43 33.97 16.99
C LYS A 6 56.96 34.26 16.48
N ARG A 7 56.74 35.36 15.74
CA ARG A 7 55.46 35.74 15.24
C ARG A 7 55.04 35.01 13.92
N GLU A 8 56.07 34.72 13.07
CA GLU A 8 55.75 33.99 11.79
C GLU A 8 55.44 32.51 11.99
N LYS A 9 56.00 31.85 13.03
CA LYS A 9 55.68 30.43 13.33
C LYS A 9 54.30 30.23 13.93
N MET A 10 53.70 31.23 14.59
CA MET A 10 52.35 31.12 15.16
C MET A 10 51.27 31.32 14.09
N THR A 11 51.50 32.15 13.09
CA THR A 11 50.51 32.39 12.02
C THR A 11 50.43 31.24 11.02
N GLY A 12 51.55 30.52 10.76
CA GLY A 12 51.60 29.35 9.88
C GLY A 12 50.81 28.14 10.43
N ASN A 13 50.88 27.90 11.73
CA ASN A 13 50.17 26.80 12.38
C ASN A 13 48.68 27.08 12.54
N LEU A 14 48.26 28.34 12.64
CA LEU A 14 46.83 28.69 12.74
C LEU A 14 46.14 28.53 11.39
N LYS A 15 46.80 28.91 10.28
CA LYS A 15 46.25 28.72 8.92
C LYS A 15 46.12 27.24 8.54
N LYS A 16 47.05 26.37 9.00
CA LYS A 16 46.98 24.92 8.77
C LYS A 16 45.87 24.24 9.56
N LYS A 17 45.58 24.68 10.78
CA LYS A 17 44.48 24.16 11.61
C LYS A 17 43.11 24.61 11.12
N ILE A 18 43.01 25.84 10.58
CA ILE A 18 41.74 26.35 10.00
C ILE A 18 41.43 25.65 8.67
N GLY A 19 42.42 25.34 7.84
CA GLY A 19 42.26 24.62 6.58
C GLY A 19 41.77 23.17 6.77
N ILE A 20 42.29 22.48 7.80
CA ILE A 20 41.85 21.10 8.10
C ILE A 20 40.43 21.08 8.71
N GLY A 21 40.12 22.07 9.57
CA GLY A 21 38.74 22.19 10.13
C GLY A 21 37.70 22.49 9.07
N LEU A 22 38.01 23.31 8.07
CA LEU A 22 37.10 23.64 6.97
C LEU A 22 36.88 22.46 6.02
N LEU A 23 37.89 21.63 5.77
CA LEU A 23 37.78 20.42 4.95
C LEU A 23 36.96 19.31 5.63
N VAL A 24 37.03 19.19 6.96
CA VAL A 24 36.23 18.21 7.71
C VAL A 24 34.77 18.64 7.78
N VAL A 25 34.46 19.95 7.89
CA VAL A 25 33.09 20.47 7.87
C VAL A 25 32.47 20.33 6.47
N LEU A 26 33.27 20.52 5.40
CA LEU A 26 32.78 20.33 4.02
C LEU A 26 32.55 18.85 3.67
N GLY A 27 33.29 17.93 4.29
CA GLY A 27 33.12 16.48 4.09
C GLY A 27 31.90 15.89 4.82
N ILE A 28 31.43 16.53 5.89
CA ILE A 28 30.23 16.05 6.65
C ILE A 28 28.92 16.52 6.04
N THR A 29 28.96 17.59 5.25
CA THR A 29 27.72 18.10 4.59
C THR A 29 27.33 17.35 3.31
N LEU A 30 28.13 16.38 2.83
CA LEU A 30 27.88 15.62 1.61
C LEU A 30 27.27 14.22 1.85
N LEU A 31 26.96 13.85 3.10
CA LEU A 31 26.36 12.55 3.44
C LEU A 31 24.91 12.64 3.91
N VAL A 32 24.24 13.80 3.74
CA VAL A 32 22.78 13.87 3.80
C VAL A 32 22.24 13.65 2.40
N ALA A 33 22.48 12.48 1.83
CA ALA A 33 21.76 11.99 0.68
C ALA A 33 20.43 11.44 1.15
N CYS A 34 19.42 12.23 0.91
CA CYS A 34 18.01 12.00 0.89
C CYS A 34 17.56 10.54 0.71
N GLY A 35 17.42 9.81 1.80
CA GLY A 35 16.33 8.89 1.93
C GLY A 35 15.14 9.70 2.45
N LYS A 36 14.18 10.07 1.62
CA LYS A 36 12.86 10.49 2.09
C LYS A 36 12.24 9.28 2.78
N GLU A 37 12.45 9.13 4.08
CA GLU A 37 11.58 8.29 4.89
C GLU A 37 10.17 8.85 4.72
N LYS A 38 9.29 8.09 4.06
CA LYS A 38 7.86 8.40 4.02
C LYS A 38 7.37 8.36 5.47
N LYS A 39 7.25 9.53 6.11
CA LYS A 39 6.66 9.65 7.44
C LYS A 39 5.23 9.14 7.34
N SER A 40 4.88 8.18 8.19
CA SER A 40 3.50 7.78 8.34
C SER A 40 2.69 9.01 8.78
N VAL A 41 1.70 9.37 7.98
CA VAL A 41 0.82 10.50 8.24
C VAL A 41 -0.17 10.08 9.33
N SER A 42 0.05 10.54 10.57
CA SER A 42 -0.92 10.39 11.66
C SER A 42 -1.97 11.50 11.57
N GLY A 43 -3.22 11.21 11.95
CA GLY A 43 -4.34 12.14 11.87
C GLY A 43 -5.16 11.97 10.58
N ASP A 44 -6.05 12.92 10.31
CA ASP A 44 -6.88 12.91 9.12
C ASP A 44 -6.04 13.09 7.86
N GLY A 45 -6.50 12.55 6.75
CA GLY A 45 -5.80 12.66 5.48
C GLY A 45 -6.70 12.38 4.29
N ILE A 46 -6.17 12.69 3.13
CA ILE A 46 -6.80 12.37 1.86
C ILE A 46 -5.95 11.33 1.13
N TYR A 47 -6.60 10.38 0.50
CA TYR A 47 -5.91 9.33 -0.23
C TYR A 47 -5.89 9.62 -1.72
N TYR A 48 -4.71 9.55 -2.33
CA TYR A 48 -4.48 9.69 -3.76
C TYR A 48 -3.90 8.41 -4.35
N MET A 49 -3.94 8.27 -5.66
CA MET A 49 -3.23 7.20 -6.36
C MET A 49 -1.77 7.61 -6.56
N ASN A 50 -0.84 6.67 -6.44
CA ASN A 50 0.55 6.92 -6.86
C ASN A 50 0.65 7.08 -8.38
N SER A 51 1.79 7.57 -8.87
CA SER A 51 2.02 7.83 -10.30
C SER A 51 1.86 6.60 -11.20
N GLU A 52 2.12 5.42 -10.66
CA GLU A 52 2.03 4.13 -11.37
C GLU A 52 0.62 3.52 -11.33
N GLU A 53 -0.30 4.09 -10.55
CA GLU A 53 -1.66 3.57 -10.33
C GLU A 53 -1.66 2.12 -9.80
N THR A 54 -0.76 1.83 -8.85
CA THR A 54 -0.62 0.51 -8.24
C THR A 54 -1.07 0.48 -6.77
N THR A 55 -1.12 1.65 -6.12
CA THR A 55 -1.49 1.80 -4.71
C THR A 55 -2.10 3.18 -4.45
N ILE A 56 -2.71 3.33 -3.28
CA ILE A 56 -3.15 4.61 -2.74
C ILE A 56 -2.21 5.06 -1.62
N GLU A 57 -1.93 6.35 -1.58
CA GLU A 57 -1.07 6.98 -0.59
C GLU A 57 -1.82 8.10 0.14
N LYS A 58 -1.55 8.24 1.44
CA LYS A 58 -2.22 9.22 2.30
C LYS A 58 -1.42 10.51 2.35
N GLU A 59 -2.05 11.63 2.01
CA GLU A 59 -1.55 12.98 2.27
C GLU A 59 -2.24 13.61 3.49
N PRO A 60 -1.56 14.49 4.23
CA PRO A 60 -2.18 15.23 5.32
C PRO A 60 -3.35 16.08 4.79
N TYR A 61 -4.50 15.97 5.41
CA TYR A 61 -5.67 16.79 5.10
C TYR A 61 -6.44 17.08 6.39
N GLN A 62 -6.71 18.33 6.66
CA GLN A 62 -7.49 18.73 7.82
C GLN A 62 -8.97 18.87 7.46
N ILE A 63 -9.81 18.04 8.06
CA ILE A 63 -11.26 18.17 7.97
C ILE A 63 -11.67 19.38 8.82
N LYS A 64 -12.13 20.47 8.17
CA LYS A 64 -12.48 21.74 8.83
C LYS A 64 -13.96 21.83 9.17
N GLU A 65 -14.78 21.17 8.40
CA GLU A 65 -16.22 21.19 8.54
C GLU A 65 -16.67 20.17 9.58
N LYS A 66 -17.53 20.57 10.51
CA LYS A 66 -18.14 19.67 11.50
C LYS A 66 -19.37 18.95 10.99
N ASP A 67 -20.01 19.52 9.98
CA ASP A 67 -21.17 18.94 9.31
C ASP A 67 -20.70 17.91 8.29
N ALA A 68 -21.20 16.67 8.39
CA ALA A 68 -20.75 15.55 7.58
C ALA A 68 -20.95 15.79 6.07
N GLU A 69 -22.08 16.40 5.69
CA GLU A 69 -22.37 16.67 4.29
C GLU A 69 -21.44 17.74 3.71
N LYS A 70 -21.14 18.81 4.47
CA LYS A 70 -20.21 19.86 4.05
C LYS A 70 -18.78 19.32 3.98
N ALA A 71 -18.39 18.51 4.96
CA ALA A 71 -17.08 17.85 4.96
C ALA A 71 -16.92 16.93 3.76
N ALA A 72 -17.91 16.08 3.47
CA ALA A 72 -17.91 15.19 2.31
C ALA A 72 -17.84 15.97 0.98
N ARG A 73 -18.60 17.06 0.85
CA ARG A 73 -18.56 17.94 -0.31
C ARG A 73 -17.19 18.54 -0.54
N ALA A 74 -16.54 19.03 0.55
CA ALA A 74 -15.20 19.58 0.48
C ALA A 74 -14.18 18.52 0.07
N MET A 75 -14.25 17.33 0.66
CA MET A 75 -13.33 16.23 0.39
C MET A 75 -13.47 15.69 -1.04
N LEU A 76 -14.69 15.45 -1.53
CA LEU A 76 -14.94 15.03 -2.92
C LEU A 76 -14.43 16.07 -3.94
N LYS A 77 -14.53 17.36 -3.61
CA LYS A 77 -13.95 18.40 -4.43
C LYS A 77 -12.42 18.35 -4.50
N VAL A 78 -11.76 17.99 -3.41
CA VAL A 78 -10.30 17.82 -3.35
C VAL A 78 -9.88 16.56 -4.10
N LEU A 79 -10.56 15.43 -3.91
CA LEU A 79 -10.32 14.17 -4.63
C LEU A 79 -10.45 14.30 -6.17
N SER A 80 -11.22 15.30 -6.62
CA SER A 80 -11.39 15.62 -8.06
C SER A 80 -10.31 16.56 -8.63
N LYS A 81 -9.41 17.05 -7.78
CA LYS A 81 -8.31 17.94 -8.20
C LYS A 81 -7.02 17.16 -8.33
N ALA A 82 -6.09 17.69 -9.12
CA ALA A 82 -4.73 17.18 -9.12
C ALA A 82 -4.11 17.41 -7.73
N PRO A 83 -3.45 16.41 -7.15
CA PRO A 83 -2.70 16.55 -5.91
C PRO A 83 -1.55 17.56 -6.08
N GLU A 84 -1.04 18.10 -4.97
CA GLU A 84 0.12 19.00 -4.99
C GLU A 84 1.41 18.24 -5.31
N ASP A 85 1.50 16.98 -4.85
CA ASP A 85 2.62 16.10 -5.16
C ASP A 85 2.49 15.57 -6.60
N VAL A 86 3.51 15.85 -7.41
CA VAL A 86 3.59 15.42 -8.82
C VAL A 86 3.74 13.89 -8.99
N GLU A 87 4.14 13.20 -7.92
CA GLU A 87 4.24 11.74 -7.88
C GLU A 87 2.88 11.07 -7.63
N MET A 88 1.81 11.86 -7.47
CA MET A 88 0.45 11.37 -7.24
C MET A 88 -0.50 11.77 -8.36
N LYS A 89 -1.56 11.01 -8.49
CA LYS A 89 -2.63 11.25 -9.48
C LYS A 89 -3.97 11.49 -8.81
N PRO A 90 -4.83 12.30 -9.43
CA PRO A 90 -6.18 12.54 -8.92
C PRO A 90 -6.97 11.24 -8.90
N VAL A 91 -7.71 11.04 -7.83
CA VAL A 91 -8.58 9.86 -7.64
C VAL A 91 -9.73 9.90 -8.64
N ILE A 92 -10.45 11.01 -8.68
CA ILE A 92 -11.56 11.22 -9.59
C ILE A 92 -11.01 11.96 -10.82
N SER A 93 -10.87 11.23 -11.93
CA SER A 93 -10.34 11.81 -13.17
C SER A 93 -11.32 12.83 -13.76
N LYS A 94 -10.83 13.71 -14.63
CA LYS A 94 -11.66 14.71 -15.32
C LYS A 94 -12.79 14.10 -16.17
N ARG A 95 -12.68 12.83 -16.56
CA ARG A 95 -13.71 12.10 -17.32
C ARG A 95 -14.82 11.58 -16.42
N VAL A 96 -14.52 11.36 -15.14
CA VAL A 96 -15.48 10.88 -14.14
C VAL A 96 -16.08 12.08 -13.43
N LYS A 97 -17.36 12.32 -13.63
CA LYS A 97 -18.07 13.44 -12.99
C LYS A 97 -18.79 12.92 -11.75
N VAL A 98 -18.64 13.62 -10.63
CA VAL A 98 -19.51 13.43 -9.46
C VAL A 98 -20.81 14.18 -9.75
N LEU A 99 -21.90 13.47 -9.91
CA LEU A 99 -23.24 14.05 -10.18
C LEU A 99 -23.89 14.53 -8.89
N GLY A 100 -23.61 13.88 -7.76
CA GLY A 100 -24.12 14.22 -6.45
C GLY A 100 -23.73 13.17 -5.42
N PHE A 101 -24.16 13.40 -4.20
CA PHE A 101 -24.06 12.43 -3.10
C PHE A 101 -25.17 12.69 -2.09
N GLU A 102 -25.47 11.68 -1.30
CA GLU A 102 -26.43 11.72 -0.20
C GLU A 102 -25.78 11.11 1.06
N VAL A 103 -26.03 11.71 2.22
CA VAL A 103 -25.59 11.16 3.52
C VAL A 103 -26.83 10.79 4.32
N GLN A 104 -26.97 9.52 4.66
CA GLN A 104 -28.08 9.00 5.42
C GLN A 104 -27.61 7.88 6.37
N GLU A 105 -27.94 7.99 7.65
CA GLU A 105 -27.68 6.95 8.67
C GLU A 105 -26.24 6.42 8.69
N GLY A 106 -25.26 7.32 8.64
CA GLY A 106 -23.84 6.96 8.65
C GLY A 106 -23.31 6.42 7.32
N LYS A 107 -24.12 6.36 6.30
CA LYS A 107 -23.74 5.96 4.95
C LYS A 107 -23.74 7.15 4.01
N ILE A 108 -22.67 7.31 3.22
CA ILE A 108 -22.66 8.23 2.08
C ILE A 108 -22.80 7.44 0.78
N THR A 109 -23.73 7.84 -0.09
CA THR A 109 -23.86 7.30 -1.44
C THR A 109 -23.38 8.33 -2.44
N VAL A 110 -22.31 8.01 -3.20
CA VAL A 110 -21.72 8.91 -4.19
C VAL A 110 -22.17 8.48 -5.60
N ASN A 111 -22.82 9.40 -6.31
CA ASN A 111 -23.31 9.15 -7.66
C ASN A 111 -22.39 9.75 -8.72
N PHE A 112 -21.92 8.91 -9.63
CA PHE A 112 -21.04 9.28 -10.74
C PHE A 112 -21.78 9.29 -12.09
N GLY A 113 -21.26 10.03 -13.05
CA GLY A 113 -21.67 9.94 -14.45
C GLY A 113 -21.07 8.72 -15.16
N GLY A 114 -21.62 8.37 -16.33
CA GLY A 114 -21.29 7.18 -17.12
C GLY A 114 -19.82 6.98 -17.46
N GLY A 115 -19.01 8.07 -17.48
CA GLY A 115 -17.56 7.97 -17.62
C GLY A 115 -16.84 7.16 -16.53
N TYR A 116 -17.55 6.79 -15.46
CA TYR A 116 -17.03 5.89 -14.44
C TYR A 116 -16.68 4.51 -15.02
N TYR A 117 -17.51 3.96 -15.88
CA TYR A 117 -17.30 2.66 -16.52
C TYR A 117 -16.16 2.64 -17.57
N GLU A 118 -15.64 3.82 -17.94
CA GLU A 118 -14.48 3.92 -18.83
C GLU A 118 -13.14 3.70 -18.11
N MET A 119 -13.16 3.59 -16.77
CA MET A 119 -11.95 3.32 -16.00
C MET A 119 -11.49 1.87 -16.19
N GLY A 120 -10.17 1.68 -16.31
CA GLY A 120 -9.58 0.35 -16.23
C GLY A 120 -9.80 -0.27 -14.84
N ALA A 121 -9.92 -1.60 -14.78
CA ALA A 121 -10.30 -2.34 -13.57
C ALA A 121 -9.43 -2.02 -12.34
N VAL A 122 -8.10 -1.92 -12.51
CA VAL A 122 -7.19 -1.58 -11.40
C VAL A 122 -7.45 -0.16 -10.90
N ARG A 123 -7.57 0.80 -11.82
CA ARG A 123 -7.84 2.18 -11.48
C ARG A 123 -9.19 2.35 -10.78
N GLU A 124 -10.19 1.60 -11.21
CA GLU A 124 -11.54 1.61 -10.62
C GLU A 124 -11.50 1.16 -9.16
N VAL A 125 -10.83 0.06 -8.85
CA VAL A 125 -10.66 -0.44 -7.47
C VAL A 125 -9.90 0.57 -6.61
N LEU A 126 -8.81 1.15 -7.12
CA LEU A 126 -8.06 2.17 -6.40
C LEU A 126 -8.86 3.45 -6.19
N CYS A 127 -9.71 3.83 -7.15
CA CYS A 127 -10.62 4.97 -7.03
C CYS A 127 -11.59 4.76 -5.86
N ARG A 128 -12.27 3.60 -5.80
CA ARG A 128 -13.15 3.26 -4.68
C ARG A 128 -12.40 3.24 -3.35
N ALA A 129 -11.25 2.58 -3.30
CA ALA A 129 -10.44 2.49 -2.09
C ALA A 129 -10.05 3.88 -1.56
N ALA A 130 -9.57 4.77 -2.43
CA ALA A 130 -9.16 6.12 -2.05
C ALA A 130 -10.35 6.97 -1.57
N ILE A 131 -11.51 6.87 -2.22
CA ILE A 131 -12.72 7.60 -1.84
C ILE A 131 -13.22 7.09 -0.48
N VAL A 132 -13.31 5.77 -0.29
CA VAL A 132 -13.78 5.18 0.98
C VAL A 132 -12.83 5.55 2.11
N GLN A 133 -11.52 5.32 1.95
CA GLN A 133 -10.51 5.63 2.97
C GLN A 133 -10.48 7.12 3.33
N SER A 134 -10.86 8.00 2.41
CA SER A 134 -10.93 9.44 2.66
C SER A 134 -12.22 9.81 3.38
N LEU A 135 -13.39 9.36 2.91
CA LEU A 135 -14.69 9.79 3.41
C LEU A 135 -15.06 9.23 4.78
N VAL A 136 -14.64 8.00 5.11
CA VAL A 136 -14.93 7.38 6.42
C VAL A 136 -14.15 8.00 7.59
N GLN A 137 -13.25 8.95 7.33
CA GLN A 137 -12.59 9.76 8.36
C GLN A 137 -13.47 10.93 8.84
N ILE A 138 -14.58 11.20 8.17
CA ILE A 138 -15.53 12.26 8.52
C ILE A 138 -16.45 11.74 9.61
N ASP A 139 -16.54 12.47 10.70
CA ASP A 139 -17.47 12.14 11.79
C ASP A 139 -18.89 11.95 11.26
N GLY A 140 -19.51 10.83 11.60
CA GLY A 140 -20.85 10.48 11.15
C GLY A 140 -20.90 9.76 9.79
N ILE A 141 -19.75 9.42 9.17
CA ILE A 141 -19.70 8.58 7.98
C ILE A 141 -18.96 7.27 8.29
N GLU A 142 -19.67 6.15 8.26
CA GLU A 142 -19.16 4.82 8.56
C GLU A 142 -18.91 3.97 7.29
N SER A 143 -19.67 4.24 6.23
CA SER A 143 -19.59 3.47 4.99
C SER A 143 -19.90 4.32 3.76
N VAL A 144 -19.42 3.87 2.61
CA VAL A 144 -19.58 4.53 1.31
C VAL A 144 -20.21 3.57 0.32
N ALA A 145 -21.32 3.96 -0.30
CA ALA A 145 -21.91 3.27 -1.44
C ALA A 145 -21.69 4.10 -2.72
N PHE A 146 -21.76 3.44 -3.85
CA PHE A 146 -21.53 4.05 -5.14
C PHE A 146 -22.70 3.81 -6.09
N GLU A 147 -23.01 4.83 -6.87
CA GLU A 147 -23.96 4.78 -7.97
C GLU A 147 -23.33 5.33 -9.23
N VAL A 148 -23.83 4.88 -10.37
CA VAL A 148 -23.52 5.47 -11.68
C VAL A 148 -24.83 5.80 -12.37
N GLU A 149 -25.02 7.09 -12.67
CA GLU A 149 -26.26 7.62 -13.27
C GLU A 149 -27.53 7.22 -12.48
N GLY A 150 -27.42 7.23 -11.14
CA GLY A 150 -28.51 6.92 -10.21
C GLY A 150 -28.79 5.43 -10.04
N ASN A 151 -28.00 4.54 -10.64
CA ASN A 151 -28.13 3.10 -10.46
C ASN A 151 -27.00 2.58 -9.53
N PRO A 152 -27.29 1.65 -8.62
CA PRO A 152 -26.26 1.04 -7.79
C PRO A 152 -25.11 0.48 -8.62
N LEU A 153 -23.87 0.72 -8.17
CA LEU A 153 -22.70 0.19 -8.85
C LEU A 153 -22.73 -1.33 -8.81
N THR A 154 -22.51 -1.96 -9.96
CA THR A 154 -22.39 -3.41 -10.11
C THR A 154 -20.96 -3.81 -10.50
N ASP A 155 -20.58 -5.02 -10.11
CA ASP A 155 -19.35 -5.68 -10.57
C ASP A 155 -19.50 -6.20 -12.01
N LYS A 156 -18.49 -6.90 -12.50
CA LYS A 156 -18.46 -7.47 -13.85
C LYS A 156 -19.48 -8.59 -14.07
N GLU A 157 -19.89 -9.22 -12.99
CA GLU A 157 -20.89 -10.28 -12.95
C GLU A 157 -22.32 -9.71 -12.84
N GLY A 158 -22.46 -8.37 -12.74
CA GLY A 158 -23.74 -7.67 -12.60
C GLY A 158 -24.30 -7.67 -11.19
N GLN A 159 -23.51 -8.05 -10.18
CA GLN A 159 -23.91 -8.02 -8.78
C GLN A 159 -23.67 -6.64 -8.18
N VAL A 160 -24.61 -6.17 -7.33
CA VAL A 160 -24.47 -4.89 -6.65
C VAL A 160 -23.29 -4.95 -5.68
N VAL A 161 -22.36 -4.02 -5.83
CA VAL A 161 -21.14 -3.94 -5.00
C VAL A 161 -21.44 -3.62 -3.54
N GLY A 162 -22.55 -2.91 -3.26
CA GLY A 162 -22.98 -2.57 -1.91
C GLY A 162 -22.18 -1.43 -1.29
N SER A 163 -22.41 -1.20 0.02
CA SER A 163 -21.64 -0.21 0.80
C SER A 163 -20.33 -0.81 1.30
N MET A 164 -19.28 0.02 1.33
CA MET A 164 -17.93 -0.36 1.69
C MET A 164 -17.44 0.45 2.89
N ARG A 165 -16.61 -0.17 3.70
CA ARG A 165 -15.91 0.40 4.85
C ARG A 165 -14.41 0.40 4.62
N ALA A 166 -13.65 1.05 5.50
CA ALA A 166 -12.20 1.10 5.41
C ALA A 166 -11.54 -0.28 5.43
N GLU A 167 -12.08 -1.20 6.21
CA GLU A 167 -11.58 -2.58 6.37
C GLU A 167 -11.78 -3.45 5.11
N ASP A 168 -12.71 -3.11 4.23
CA ASP A 168 -12.93 -3.84 2.97
C ASP A 168 -11.77 -3.67 1.98
N PHE A 169 -10.93 -2.67 2.22
CA PHE A 169 -9.71 -2.46 1.46
C PHE A 169 -8.50 -2.83 2.29
N ILE A 170 -7.86 -3.93 1.96
CA ILE A 170 -6.56 -4.29 2.55
C ILE A 170 -5.62 -3.13 2.30
N LYS A 171 -5.07 -2.55 3.37
CA LYS A 171 -4.07 -1.47 3.28
C LYS A 171 -2.79 -2.04 2.66
N ASN A 172 -2.75 -2.14 1.35
CA ASN A 172 -1.51 -2.22 0.61
C ASN A 172 -0.85 -0.83 0.68
N THR A 173 -0.28 -0.49 1.84
CA THR A 173 0.75 0.53 1.88
C THR A 173 1.85 0.02 0.97
N GLY A 174 2.40 0.86 0.09
CA GLY A 174 3.35 0.44 -0.95
C GLY A 174 4.59 -0.33 -0.47
N SER A 175 4.85 -0.37 0.85
CA SER A 175 5.75 -1.32 1.50
C SER A 175 5.20 -2.76 1.49
N ALA A 176 3.88 -2.96 1.41
CA ALA A 176 3.27 -4.29 1.41
C ALA A 176 3.29 -4.98 0.04
N LEU A 177 3.42 -4.25 -1.08
CA LEU A 177 3.61 -4.87 -2.41
C LEU A 177 4.94 -5.64 -2.52
N HIS A 178 5.87 -5.36 -1.62
CA HIS A 178 7.17 -6.04 -1.51
C HIS A 178 7.49 -6.50 -0.09
N SER A 179 6.53 -6.51 0.84
CA SER A 179 6.76 -7.13 2.14
C SER A 179 6.78 -8.64 1.94
N TYR A 180 7.99 -9.16 2.10
CA TYR A 180 8.21 -10.59 2.19
C TYR A 180 8.41 -10.92 3.66
N GLU A 181 7.68 -11.91 4.10
CA GLU A 181 7.92 -12.56 5.39
C GLU A 181 8.58 -13.90 5.17
N LYS A 182 9.12 -14.46 6.26
CA LYS A 182 9.66 -15.78 6.30
C LYS A 182 8.78 -16.61 7.23
N THR A 183 8.52 -17.85 6.83
CA THR A 183 7.81 -18.82 7.67
C THR A 183 8.41 -20.19 7.46
N ASP A 184 8.31 -21.02 8.47
CA ASP A 184 8.67 -22.42 8.38
C ASP A 184 7.42 -23.23 8.02
N LEU A 185 7.57 -24.16 7.08
CA LEU A 185 6.50 -25.03 6.65
C LEU A 185 6.91 -26.48 6.87
N THR A 186 6.06 -27.26 7.51
CA THR A 186 6.19 -28.73 7.57
C THR A 186 5.16 -29.33 6.63
N LEU A 187 5.64 -29.90 5.53
CA LEU A 187 4.82 -30.52 4.50
C LEU A 187 5.06 -32.03 4.50
N TYR A 188 4.04 -32.80 4.13
CA TYR A 188 4.13 -34.25 4.13
C TYR A 188 4.10 -34.78 2.70
N PHE A 189 5.09 -35.55 2.32
CA PHE A 189 5.24 -36.17 1.00
C PHE A 189 5.34 -37.69 1.13
N GLY A 190 5.13 -38.39 0.04
CA GLY A 190 5.32 -39.86 -0.01
C GLY A 190 6.79 -40.24 0.20
N ASN A 191 7.05 -41.33 0.90
CA ASN A 191 8.38 -41.96 0.90
C ASN A 191 8.68 -42.56 -0.51
N GLU A 192 9.91 -43.04 -0.71
CA GLU A 192 10.37 -43.57 -2.00
C GLU A 192 9.50 -44.76 -2.49
N GLU A 193 8.99 -45.57 -1.56
CA GLU A 193 8.11 -46.71 -1.87
C GLU A 193 6.63 -46.32 -2.00
N GLY A 194 6.24 -45.10 -1.68
CA GLY A 194 4.84 -44.62 -1.74
C GLY A 194 3.94 -45.24 -0.63
N THR A 195 4.52 -45.81 0.42
CA THR A 195 3.80 -46.53 1.49
C THR A 195 3.52 -45.70 2.72
N ALA A 196 4.19 -44.55 2.91
CA ALA A 196 4.06 -43.69 4.08
C ALA A 196 4.26 -42.22 3.72
N LEU A 197 3.71 -41.35 4.56
CA LEU A 197 3.96 -39.90 4.51
C LEU A 197 5.16 -39.56 5.39
N VAL A 198 6.08 -38.79 4.86
CA VAL A 198 7.29 -38.32 5.53
C VAL A 198 7.27 -36.80 5.58
N PRO A 199 7.52 -36.17 6.73
CA PRO A 199 7.60 -34.72 6.83
C PRO A 199 8.86 -34.19 6.16
N GLU A 200 8.70 -33.09 5.41
CA GLU A 200 9.77 -32.24 4.91
C GLU A 200 9.61 -30.85 5.53
N VAL A 201 10.63 -30.41 6.26
CA VAL A 201 10.64 -29.07 6.86
C VAL A 201 11.33 -28.11 5.90
N LEU A 202 10.62 -27.08 5.48
CA LEU A 202 11.14 -25.98 4.70
C LEU A 202 11.31 -24.79 5.62
N GLU A 203 12.55 -24.48 5.99
CA GLU A 203 12.88 -23.35 6.87
C GLU A 203 12.98 -22.05 6.10
N GLU A 204 12.60 -20.93 6.74
CA GLU A 204 12.72 -19.57 6.23
C GLU A 204 12.14 -19.37 4.81
N VAL A 205 11.03 -20.03 4.51
CA VAL A 205 10.36 -19.87 3.21
C VAL A 205 9.91 -18.43 3.06
N ARG A 206 10.55 -17.71 2.15
CA ARG A 206 10.20 -16.33 1.83
C ARG A 206 8.95 -16.30 0.98
N TYR A 207 7.95 -15.55 1.40
CA TYR A 207 6.70 -15.39 0.67
C TYR A 207 6.19 -13.95 0.75
N ASN A 208 5.37 -13.56 -0.21
CA ASN A 208 4.71 -12.25 -0.19
C ASN A 208 3.56 -12.29 0.81
N THR A 209 3.45 -11.29 1.70
CA THR A 209 2.40 -11.21 2.74
C THR A 209 0.98 -11.12 2.19
N ASN A 210 0.82 -10.84 0.90
CA ASN A 210 -0.48 -10.93 0.21
C ASN A 210 -0.93 -12.38 -0.05
N LEU A 211 -0.05 -13.35 0.18
CA LEU A 211 -0.34 -14.77 0.06
C LEU A 211 -0.65 -15.32 1.45
N SER A 212 -1.80 -15.94 1.65
CA SER A 212 -2.07 -16.61 2.92
C SER A 212 -1.15 -17.81 3.10
N THR A 213 -0.86 -18.17 4.36
CA THR A 213 0.03 -19.30 4.69
C THR A 213 -0.51 -20.62 4.14
N GLU A 214 -1.84 -20.78 4.14
CA GLU A 214 -2.52 -21.96 3.60
C GLU A 214 -2.32 -22.07 2.09
N LYS A 215 -2.46 -20.96 1.40
CA LYS A 215 -2.22 -20.92 -0.06
C LYS A 215 -0.76 -21.21 -0.37
N LEU A 216 0.17 -20.64 0.41
CA LEU A 216 1.60 -20.92 0.27
C LEU A 216 1.88 -22.42 0.47
N ALA A 217 1.32 -23.05 1.53
CA ALA A 217 1.48 -24.47 1.79
C ALA A 217 0.96 -25.33 0.62
N MET A 218 -0.23 -25.01 0.10
CA MET A 218 -0.82 -25.71 -1.05
C MET A 218 0.01 -25.54 -2.33
N GLU A 219 0.52 -24.35 -2.61
CA GLU A 219 1.42 -24.13 -3.76
C GLU A 219 2.72 -24.91 -3.64
N ARG A 220 3.26 -25.06 -2.41
CA ARG A 220 4.46 -25.85 -2.15
C ARG A 220 4.19 -27.35 -2.27
N LEU A 221 3.04 -27.84 -1.80
CA LEU A 221 2.62 -29.25 -2.02
C LEU A 221 2.44 -29.58 -3.50
N LEU A 222 1.85 -28.68 -4.28
CA LEU A 222 1.68 -28.85 -5.73
C LEU A 222 3.01 -28.84 -6.49
N LYS A 223 3.98 -28.06 -6.00
CA LYS A 223 5.33 -28.02 -6.57
C LYS A 223 6.08 -29.33 -6.36
N GLY A 224 5.71 -30.09 -5.34
CA GLY A 224 6.36 -31.32 -4.92
C GLY A 224 7.55 -31.10 -3.97
N PRO A 225 8.14 -32.22 -3.47
CA PRO A 225 9.21 -32.18 -2.49
C PRO A 225 10.49 -31.56 -3.06
N ALA A 226 11.28 -30.92 -2.19
CA ALA A 226 12.62 -30.45 -2.51
C ALA A 226 13.63 -31.60 -2.52
N SER A 227 13.39 -32.61 -1.69
CA SER A 227 14.22 -33.83 -1.63
C SER A 227 13.89 -34.78 -2.77
N GLY A 228 14.88 -35.19 -3.54
CA GLY A 228 14.74 -36.20 -4.60
C GLY A 228 14.41 -37.62 -4.09
N LYS A 229 14.35 -37.83 -2.77
CA LYS A 229 14.00 -39.10 -2.13
C LYS A 229 12.52 -39.23 -1.73
N LEU A 230 11.77 -38.13 -1.92
CA LEU A 230 10.35 -38.09 -1.60
C LEU A 230 9.52 -38.00 -2.88
N GLN A 231 8.28 -38.45 -2.81
CA GLN A 231 7.36 -38.41 -3.94
C GLN A 231 6.25 -37.37 -3.72
N PRO A 232 5.82 -36.65 -4.80
CA PRO A 232 4.68 -35.76 -4.72
C PRO A 232 3.42 -36.52 -4.29
N VAL A 233 2.60 -35.90 -3.42
CA VAL A 233 1.31 -36.44 -3.00
C VAL A 233 0.15 -35.96 -3.86
N LEU A 234 0.39 -34.95 -4.70
CA LEU A 234 -0.60 -34.40 -5.63
C LEU A 234 -0.10 -34.60 -7.07
N ASP A 235 -1.05 -34.93 -7.97
CA ASP A 235 -0.75 -35.06 -9.39
C ASP A 235 -0.42 -33.70 -10.00
N SER A 236 0.53 -33.62 -10.90
CA SER A 236 0.97 -32.41 -11.61
C SER A 236 -0.14 -31.72 -12.41
N LYS A 237 -1.25 -32.43 -12.69
CA LYS A 237 -2.43 -31.88 -13.36
C LYS A 237 -3.39 -31.15 -12.42
N VAL A 238 -3.25 -31.33 -11.09
CA VAL A 238 -4.06 -30.64 -10.10
C VAL A 238 -3.77 -29.14 -10.13
N ARG A 239 -4.81 -28.33 -10.13
CA ARG A 239 -4.71 -26.87 -10.09
C ARG A 239 -5.42 -26.35 -8.85
N LEU A 240 -4.77 -25.42 -8.15
CA LEU A 240 -5.36 -24.71 -7.04
C LEU A 240 -6.35 -23.66 -7.57
N ILE A 241 -7.62 -23.78 -7.21
CA ILE A 241 -8.68 -22.83 -7.56
C ILE A 241 -8.78 -21.76 -6.47
N GLY A 242 -8.62 -22.15 -5.19
CA GLY A 242 -8.67 -21.24 -4.05
C GLY A 242 -8.41 -21.98 -2.75
N THR A 243 -8.19 -21.22 -1.69
CA THR A 243 -8.05 -21.69 -0.33
C THR A 243 -9.04 -20.98 0.57
N SER A 244 -9.65 -21.70 1.50
CA SER A 244 -10.45 -21.11 2.57
C SER A 244 -10.22 -21.91 3.84
N VAL A 245 -10.24 -21.23 4.98
CA VAL A 245 -10.15 -21.85 6.30
C VAL A 245 -11.48 -21.61 7.01
N LYS A 246 -12.09 -22.69 7.50
CA LYS A 246 -13.28 -22.64 8.33
C LYS A 246 -13.01 -23.39 9.61
N ASP A 247 -13.27 -22.76 10.76
CA ASP A 247 -13.08 -23.33 12.10
C ASP A 247 -11.66 -23.89 12.35
N GLY A 248 -10.64 -23.26 11.70
CA GLY A 248 -9.23 -23.66 11.83
C GLY A 248 -8.81 -24.85 10.96
N ILE A 249 -9.65 -25.27 10.02
CA ILE A 249 -9.41 -26.35 9.05
C ILE A 249 -9.62 -25.85 7.65
#